data_7d2bc1d42ff65008024fdb8ece0be7b6
#
_entry.id   7d2bc1d42ff65008024fdb8ece0be7b6
#
_cell.length_a   1.000
_cell.length_b   1.000
_cell.length_c   1.000
_cell.angle_alpha   90.00
_cell.angle_beta   90.00
_cell.angle_gamma   90.00
#
_symmetry.space_group_name_H-M   'P 1'
#
loop_
_entity.id
_entity.type
_entity.pdbx_description
1 polymer ?
#
loop_
_entity_poly.entity_id
_entity_poly.type
_entity_poly.pdbx_seq_one_letter_code
_entity_poly.pdbx_strand_id
1 'polypeptide(L)'
;MHFLKMGILMDLGTFKQHTKNVELFLHQEVKAFEKNASEITAEWEDFERAEYYEDSHYEYWELSKVYPNIQRKSELISIYTILEDNLNRICIVYESSIDNLVKIKDLEANGIIDRAKRYLEKVVCLDFPSSHQSWKEITKIQQIRNSFVHAGGCVKTGNTELIKYINQSEFFELSKDNKVQIHSGFSEHCLSIFEDFFNELFFRMETLK
;
A
#
# COMPACT_ATOMS: atom_id res chain seq x y z
N MET A 1 18.32 -15.64 10.95
CA MET A 1 16.98 -15.06 11.07
C MET A 1 16.98 -13.62 11.63
N HIS A 2 17.74 -13.30 12.69
CA HIS A 2 17.77 -11.94 13.27
C HIS A 2 18.16 -10.84 12.28
N PHE A 3 19.21 -11.01 11.49
CA PHE A 3 19.61 -10.03 10.46
C PHE A 3 18.57 -9.86 9.35
N LEU A 4 17.85 -10.93 8.99
CA LEU A 4 16.77 -10.86 8.00
C LEU A 4 15.61 -10.01 8.54
N LYS A 5 15.19 -10.26 9.80
CA LYS A 5 14.16 -9.44 10.47
C LYS A 5 14.54 -7.96 10.48
N MET A 6 15.76 -7.67 10.92
CA MET A 6 16.26 -6.29 10.98
C MET A 6 16.25 -5.64 9.59
N GLY A 7 16.73 -6.33 8.56
CA GLY A 7 16.72 -5.82 7.18
C GLY A 7 15.30 -5.52 6.68
N ILE A 8 14.34 -6.42 6.90
CA ILE A 8 12.95 -6.22 6.50
C ILE A 8 12.33 -5.00 7.20
N LEU A 9 12.51 -4.87 8.51
CA LEU A 9 11.98 -3.73 9.26
C LEU A 9 12.63 -2.40 8.84
N MET A 10 13.93 -2.41 8.51
CA MET A 10 14.62 -1.24 7.97
C MET A 10 14.08 -0.85 6.60
N ASP A 11 13.85 -1.81 5.70
CA ASP A 11 13.27 -1.56 4.37
C ASP A 11 11.88 -0.92 4.50
N LEU A 12 11.01 -1.46 5.37
CA LEU A 12 9.68 -0.89 5.66
C LEU A 12 9.79 0.52 6.24
N GLY A 13 10.68 0.75 7.21
CA GLY A 13 10.90 2.06 7.82
C GLY A 13 11.40 3.10 6.81
N THR A 14 12.32 2.71 5.92
CA THR A 14 12.84 3.57 4.86
C THR A 14 11.73 3.96 3.89
N PHE A 15 10.90 3.01 3.48
CA PHE A 15 9.79 3.29 2.58
C PHE A 15 8.72 4.17 3.25
N LYS A 16 8.46 3.95 4.55
CA LYS A 16 7.55 4.77 5.34
C LYS A 16 8.01 6.24 5.41
N GLN A 17 9.32 6.48 5.59
CA GLN A 17 9.86 7.83 5.54
C GLN A 17 9.78 8.44 4.14
N HIS A 18 10.01 7.65 3.10
CA HIS A 18 9.86 8.09 1.71
C HIS A 18 8.43 8.57 1.42
N THR A 19 7.41 7.77 1.76
CA THR A 19 6.00 8.12 1.51
C THR A 19 5.58 9.40 2.22
N LYS A 20 6.07 9.61 3.47
CA LYS A 20 5.86 10.87 4.20
C LYS A 20 6.43 12.07 3.46
N ASN A 21 7.65 11.95 2.96
CA ASN A 21 8.31 13.03 2.26
C ASN A 21 7.58 13.36 0.95
N VAL A 22 7.07 12.35 0.24
CA VAL A 22 6.30 12.55 -0.99
C VAL A 22 4.96 13.23 -0.72
N GLU A 23 4.21 12.79 0.30
CA GLU A 23 2.95 13.45 0.69
C GLU A 23 3.18 14.91 1.12
N LEU A 24 4.27 15.16 1.86
CA LEU A 24 4.64 16.52 2.23
C LEU A 24 4.97 17.39 1.01
N PHE A 25 5.73 16.85 0.05
CA PHE A 25 6.05 17.53 -1.20
C PHE A 25 4.78 17.88 -1.98
N LEU A 26 3.88 16.91 -2.20
CA LEU A 26 2.62 17.15 -2.91
C LEU A 26 1.78 18.24 -2.22
N HIS A 27 1.74 18.24 -0.90
CA HIS A 27 1.03 19.28 -0.16
C HIS A 27 1.69 20.67 -0.28
N GLN A 28 3.03 20.72 -0.32
CA GLN A 28 3.77 21.95 -0.51
C GLN A 28 3.53 22.54 -1.90
N GLU A 29 3.46 21.71 -2.95
CA GLU A 29 3.16 22.16 -4.32
C GLU A 29 1.77 22.83 -4.41
N VAL A 30 0.75 22.24 -3.80
CA VAL A 30 -0.60 22.83 -3.74
C VAL A 30 -0.55 24.19 -3.02
N LYS A 31 0.12 24.26 -1.86
CA LYS A 31 0.25 25.52 -1.10
C LYS A 31 1.04 26.58 -1.85
N ALA A 32 2.09 26.18 -2.57
CA ALA A 32 2.87 27.09 -3.38
C ALA A 32 2.01 27.68 -4.51
N PHE A 33 1.20 26.87 -5.16
CA PHE A 33 0.24 27.30 -6.17
C PHE A 33 -0.76 28.31 -5.58
N GLU A 34 -1.41 27.98 -4.47
CA GLU A 34 -2.40 28.85 -3.80
C GLU A 34 -1.79 30.18 -3.39
N LYS A 35 -0.57 30.16 -2.83
CA LYS A 35 0.16 31.36 -2.44
C LYS A 35 0.49 32.24 -3.66
N ASN A 36 1.05 31.63 -4.70
CA ASN A 36 1.40 32.35 -5.94
C ASN A 36 0.17 32.96 -6.60
N ALA A 37 -0.92 32.22 -6.70
CA ALA A 37 -2.19 32.74 -7.21
C ALA A 37 -2.70 33.94 -6.40
N SER A 38 -2.64 33.85 -5.08
CA SER A 38 -3.04 34.95 -4.18
C SER A 38 -2.15 36.18 -4.32
N GLU A 39 -0.83 36.00 -4.47
CA GLU A 39 0.13 37.10 -4.65
C GLU A 39 -0.06 37.81 -5.99
N ILE A 40 -0.24 37.05 -7.08
CA ILE A 40 -0.46 37.61 -8.43
C ILE A 40 -1.75 38.42 -8.49
N THR A 41 -2.82 37.94 -7.86
CA THR A 41 -4.17 38.54 -7.96
C THR A 41 -4.48 39.51 -6.84
N ALA A 42 -3.50 39.87 -5.98
CA ALA A 42 -3.75 40.66 -4.77
C ALA A 42 -4.35 42.06 -5.05
N GLU A 43 -3.92 42.69 -6.13
CA GLU A 43 -4.36 44.06 -6.52
C GLU A 43 -5.39 44.05 -7.67
N TRP A 44 -5.88 42.86 -8.07
CA TRP A 44 -6.79 42.76 -9.22
C TRP A 44 -8.23 42.98 -8.77
N GLU A 45 -9.06 43.47 -9.68
CA GLU A 45 -10.50 43.57 -9.50
C GLU A 45 -11.12 42.18 -9.40
N ASP A 46 -12.27 42.08 -8.72
CA ASP A 46 -12.92 40.80 -8.45
C ASP A 46 -13.22 39.98 -9.71
N PHE A 47 -13.56 40.65 -10.82
CA PHE A 47 -13.82 39.98 -12.10
C PHE A 47 -12.54 39.37 -12.70
N GLU A 48 -11.46 40.09 -12.75
CA GLU A 48 -10.17 39.64 -13.29
C GLU A 48 -9.60 38.48 -12.44
N ARG A 49 -9.78 38.60 -11.12
CA ARG A 49 -9.40 37.54 -10.18
C ARG A 49 -10.19 36.26 -10.42
N ALA A 50 -11.51 36.36 -10.62
CA ALA A 50 -12.37 35.21 -10.89
C ALA A 50 -11.98 34.50 -12.20
N GLU A 51 -11.67 35.29 -13.28
CA GLU A 51 -11.21 34.75 -14.55
C GLU A 51 -9.89 33.99 -14.41
N TYR A 52 -8.91 34.53 -13.66
CA TYR A 52 -7.65 33.83 -13.39
C TYR A 52 -7.86 32.48 -12.68
N TYR A 53 -8.72 32.41 -11.65
CA TYR A 53 -9.01 31.16 -10.96
C TYR A 53 -9.78 30.16 -11.82
N GLU A 54 -10.61 30.61 -12.74
CA GLU A 54 -11.27 29.75 -13.72
C GLU A 54 -10.25 29.17 -14.72
N ASP A 55 -9.36 29.99 -15.25
CA ASP A 55 -8.31 29.56 -16.18
C ASP A 55 -7.30 28.60 -15.53
N SER A 56 -6.92 28.86 -14.28
CA SER A 56 -5.97 28.01 -13.53
C SER A 56 -6.60 26.81 -12.84
N HIS A 57 -7.93 26.65 -12.94
CA HIS A 57 -8.65 25.56 -12.27
C HIS A 57 -8.13 24.16 -12.63
N TYR A 58 -7.75 23.95 -13.89
CA TYR A 58 -7.24 22.65 -14.35
C TYR A 58 -5.90 22.31 -13.71
N GLU A 59 -4.96 23.26 -13.64
CA GLU A 59 -3.67 23.07 -12.98
C GLU A 59 -3.84 22.79 -11.48
N TYR A 60 -4.69 23.56 -10.81
CA TYR A 60 -5.02 23.31 -9.40
C TYR A 60 -5.61 21.91 -9.17
N TRP A 61 -6.51 21.48 -10.05
CA TRP A 61 -7.11 20.16 -9.98
C TRP A 61 -6.08 19.05 -10.19
N GLU A 62 -5.14 19.20 -11.13
CA GLU A 62 -4.03 18.26 -11.32
C GLU A 62 -3.17 18.13 -10.06
N LEU A 63 -2.72 19.25 -9.51
CA LEU A 63 -1.88 19.29 -8.31
C LEU A 63 -2.60 18.73 -7.08
N SER A 64 -3.87 19.10 -6.89
CA SER A 64 -4.60 18.76 -5.66
C SER A 64 -5.27 17.38 -5.68
N LYS A 65 -5.54 16.80 -6.87
CA LYS A 65 -6.32 15.56 -7.03
C LYS A 65 -5.64 14.51 -7.89
N VAL A 66 -5.14 14.89 -9.08
CA VAL A 66 -4.65 13.91 -10.06
C VAL A 66 -3.31 13.32 -9.62
N TYR A 67 -2.32 14.18 -9.35
CA TYR A 67 -0.97 13.74 -8.99
C TYR A 67 -0.93 12.95 -7.68
N PRO A 68 -1.61 13.39 -6.59
CA PRO A 68 -1.71 12.59 -5.37
C PRO A 68 -2.34 11.21 -5.61
N ASN A 69 -3.38 11.14 -6.45
CA ASN A 69 -4.06 9.88 -6.73
C ASN A 69 -3.18 8.91 -7.54
N ILE A 70 -2.44 9.41 -8.54
CA ILE A 70 -1.46 8.60 -9.29
C ILE A 70 -0.38 8.09 -8.34
N GLN A 71 0.17 8.97 -7.52
CA GLN A 71 1.24 8.65 -6.59
C GLN A 71 0.82 7.56 -5.59
N ARG A 72 -0.31 7.73 -4.90
CA ARG A 72 -0.80 6.78 -3.91
C ARG A 72 -1.11 5.40 -4.49
N LYS A 73 -1.63 5.34 -5.72
CA LYS A 73 -1.81 4.07 -6.44
C LYS A 73 -0.48 3.38 -6.74
N SER A 74 0.51 4.14 -7.17
CA SER A 74 1.86 3.64 -7.45
C SER A 74 2.55 3.15 -6.17
N GLU A 75 2.39 3.88 -5.08
CA GLU A 75 2.88 3.48 -3.76
C GLU A 75 2.23 2.18 -3.28
N LEU A 76 0.92 2.03 -3.40
CA LEU A 76 0.22 0.79 -3.02
C LEU A 76 0.81 -0.42 -3.75
N ILE A 77 1.07 -0.31 -5.05
CA ILE A 77 1.67 -1.40 -5.84
C ILE A 77 3.09 -1.69 -5.36
N SER A 78 3.89 -0.65 -5.11
CA SER A 78 5.28 -0.78 -4.66
C SER A 78 5.37 -1.37 -3.24
N ILE A 79 4.54 -0.91 -2.31
CA ILE A 79 4.44 -1.43 -0.94
C ILE A 79 4.08 -2.92 -0.95
N TYR A 80 3.15 -3.30 -1.82
CA TYR A 80 2.73 -4.68 -1.94
C TYR A 80 3.84 -5.57 -2.52
N THR A 81 4.63 -5.06 -3.45
CA THR A 81 5.83 -5.76 -3.98
C THR A 81 6.86 -5.99 -2.87
N ILE A 82 7.06 -5.03 -1.96
CA ILE A 82 7.95 -5.21 -0.80
C ILE A 82 7.49 -6.37 0.09
N LEU A 83 6.18 -6.52 0.31
CA LEU A 83 5.62 -7.65 1.06
C LEU A 83 5.92 -8.98 0.36
N GLU A 84 5.67 -9.05 -0.96
CA GLU A 84 5.91 -10.24 -1.78
C GLU A 84 7.39 -10.65 -1.75
N ASP A 85 8.30 -9.71 -1.94
CA ASP A 85 9.74 -9.94 -1.95
C ASP A 85 10.24 -10.41 -0.58
N ASN A 86 9.79 -9.78 0.49
CA ASN A 86 10.22 -10.14 1.83
C ASN A 86 9.69 -11.51 2.27
N LEU A 87 8.46 -11.86 1.94
CA LEU A 87 7.94 -13.21 2.17
C LEU A 87 8.75 -14.26 1.37
N ASN A 88 9.07 -13.96 0.12
CA ASN A 88 9.89 -14.84 -0.71
C ASN A 88 11.31 -15.00 -0.14
N ARG A 89 11.95 -13.92 0.34
CA ARG A 89 13.27 -13.96 1.00
C ARG A 89 13.24 -14.86 2.25
N ILE A 90 12.19 -14.78 3.07
CA ILE A 90 12.02 -15.67 4.23
C ILE A 90 11.97 -17.13 3.79
N CYS A 91 11.19 -17.45 2.75
CA CYS A 91 11.10 -18.81 2.22
C CYS A 91 12.44 -19.33 1.68
N ILE A 92 13.20 -18.50 0.97
CA ILE A 92 14.53 -18.86 0.45
C ILE A 92 15.50 -19.18 1.60
N VAL A 93 15.45 -18.43 2.70
CA VAL A 93 16.30 -18.73 3.87
C VAL A 93 15.94 -20.07 4.47
N TYR A 94 14.66 -20.43 4.59
CA TYR A 94 14.27 -21.78 5.02
C TYR A 94 14.65 -22.85 4.03
N GLU A 95 14.46 -22.61 2.72
CA GLU A 95 14.88 -23.56 1.67
C GLU A 95 16.37 -23.88 1.74
N SER A 96 17.20 -22.90 2.11
CA SER A 96 18.64 -23.08 2.26
C SER A 96 19.06 -23.74 3.57
N SER A 97 18.17 -23.71 4.58
CA SER A 97 18.49 -24.15 5.95
C SER A 97 17.93 -25.53 6.30
N ILE A 98 16.94 -26.00 5.53
CA ILE A 98 16.25 -27.27 5.74
C ILE A 98 16.61 -28.19 4.56
N ASP A 99 17.11 -29.39 4.86
CA ASP A 99 17.34 -30.42 3.85
C ASP A 99 15.99 -31.03 3.41
N ASN A 100 15.27 -30.24 2.59
CA ASN A 100 13.96 -30.62 2.09
C ASN A 100 13.99 -30.69 0.55
N LEU A 101 13.36 -31.73 0.01
CA LEU A 101 13.26 -31.94 -1.44
C LEU A 101 12.29 -30.96 -2.11
N VAL A 102 11.33 -30.40 -1.36
CA VAL A 102 10.31 -29.47 -1.89
C VAL A 102 10.83 -28.04 -1.82
N LYS A 103 10.91 -27.39 -2.97
CA LYS A 103 11.29 -25.98 -3.08
C LYS A 103 10.06 -25.10 -3.24
N ILE A 104 10.20 -23.81 -2.89
CA ILE A 104 9.11 -22.84 -3.01
C ILE A 104 8.54 -22.79 -4.44
N LYS A 105 9.39 -22.91 -5.46
CA LYS A 105 9.00 -22.90 -6.88
C LYS A 105 8.16 -24.13 -7.29
N ASP A 106 8.22 -25.23 -6.54
CA ASP A 106 7.54 -26.48 -6.87
C ASP A 106 6.06 -26.43 -6.40
N LEU A 107 5.68 -25.39 -5.63
CA LEU A 107 4.32 -25.21 -5.15
C LEU A 107 3.46 -24.43 -6.14
N GLU A 108 2.35 -25.03 -6.55
CA GLU A 108 1.29 -24.31 -7.28
C GLU A 108 0.55 -23.37 -6.34
N ALA A 109 0.36 -22.12 -6.76
CA ALA A 109 -0.34 -21.10 -5.96
C ALA A 109 -0.85 -19.94 -6.82
N ASN A 110 -1.80 -19.19 -6.26
CA ASN A 110 -2.37 -18.00 -6.88
C ASN A 110 -1.54 -16.74 -6.56
N GLY A 111 -0.27 -16.74 -6.95
CA GLY A 111 0.65 -15.63 -6.73
C GLY A 111 1.70 -15.90 -5.65
N ILE A 112 2.58 -14.91 -5.46
CA ILE A 112 3.79 -15.04 -4.62
C ILE A 112 3.40 -15.21 -3.14
N ILE A 113 2.46 -14.43 -2.64
CA ILE A 113 2.05 -14.46 -1.23
C ILE A 113 1.38 -15.79 -0.86
N ASP A 114 0.47 -16.30 -1.71
CA ASP A 114 -0.18 -17.60 -1.47
C ASP A 114 0.86 -18.72 -1.50
N ARG A 115 1.82 -18.65 -2.41
CA ARG A 115 2.92 -19.61 -2.50
C ARG A 115 3.81 -19.58 -1.27
N ALA A 116 4.22 -18.41 -0.81
CA ALA A 116 5.04 -18.24 0.39
C ALA A 116 4.31 -18.75 1.64
N LYS A 117 3.03 -18.39 1.78
CA LYS A 117 2.19 -18.89 2.87
C LYS A 117 2.13 -20.42 2.88
N ARG A 118 1.80 -21.05 1.74
CA ARG A 118 1.74 -22.51 1.62
C ARG A 118 3.07 -23.17 1.92
N TYR A 119 4.18 -22.59 1.47
CA TYR A 119 5.52 -23.10 1.77
C TYR A 119 5.79 -23.06 3.28
N LEU A 120 5.55 -21.94 3.93
CA LEU A 120 5.76 -21.80 5.37
C LEU A 120 4.85 -22.72 6.19
N GLU A 121 3.58 -22.88 5.83
CA GLU A 121 2.63 -23.76 6.54
C GLU A 121 2.89 -25.24 6.30
N LYS A 122 3.16 -25.66 5.04
CA LYS A 122 3.16 -27.07 4.66
C LYS A 122 4.54 -27.71 4.62
N VAL A 123 5.57 -26.93 4.29
CA VAL A 123 6.94 -27.44 4.14
C VAL A 123 7.76 -27.11 5.39
N VAL A 124 7.67 -25.88 5.89
CA VAL A 124 8.35 -25.44 7.10
C VAL A 124 7.59 -25.85 8.36
N CYS A 125 6.30 -26.18 8.25
CA CYS A 125 5.39 -26.47 9.36
C CYS A 125 5.25 -25.32 10.37
N LEU A 126 5.36 -24.09 9.87
CA LEU A 126 5.19 -22.88 10.66
C LEU A 126 3.70 -22.64 10.94
N ASP A 127 3.35 -22.29 12.17
CA ASP A 127 2.03 -21.74 12.49
C ASP A 127 1.90 -20.32 11.92
N PHE A 128 1.56 -20.24 10.62
CA PHE A 128 1.45 -18.97 9.93
C PHE A 128 0.35 -18.09 10.54
N PRO A 129 0.56 -16.77 10.76
CA PRO A 129 -0.38 -15.89 11.47
C PRO A 129 -1.64 -15.56 10.68
N SER A 130 -2.31 -16.55 10.09
CA SER A 130 -3.51 -16.38 9.25
C SER A 130 -4.71 -15.78 9.99
N SER A 131 -4.79 -15.99 11.32
CA SER A 131 -5.85 -15.43 12.18
C SER A 131 -5.53 -14.03 12.71
N HIS A 132 -4.28 -13.58 12.61
CA HIS A 132 -3.84 -12.27 13.10
C HIS A 132 -4.52 -11.13 12.34
N GLN A 133 -4.80 -10.01 13.01
CA GLN A 133 -5.51 -8.88 12.41
C GLN A 133 -4.76 -8.30 11.21
N SER A 134 -3.43 -8.14 11.32
CA SER A 134 -2.63 -7.61 10.23
C SER A 134 -2.71 -8.47 8.96
N TRP A 135 -2.81 -9.80 9.07
CA TRP A 135 -3.00 -10.66 7.90
C TRP A 135 -4.38 -10.46 7.25
N LYS A 136 -5.43 -10.27 8.05
CA LYS A 136 -6.77 -9.98 7.53
C LYS A 136 -6.79 -8.65 6.77
N GLU A 137 -6.12 -7.63 7.31
CA GLU A 137 -5.95 -6.33 6.63
C GLU A 137 -5.15 -6.49 5.32
N ILE A 138 -4.03 -7.22 5.34
CA ILE A 138 -3.23 -7.52 4.15
C ILE A 138 -4.08 -8.13 3.04
N THR A 139 -4.98 -9.07 3.38
CA THR A 139 -5.84 -9.72 2.38
C THR A 139 -6.88 -8.77 1.77
N LYS A 140 -7.35 -7.76 2.52
CA LYS A 140 -8.24 -6.70 1.98
C LYS A 140 -7.45 -5.72 1.11
N ILE A 141 -6.28 -5.29 1.56
CA ILE A 141 -5.36 -4.44 0.78
C ILE A 141 -4.98 -5.12 -0.54
N GLN A 142 -4.73 -6.44 -0.53
CA GLN A 142 -4.48 -7.23 -1.73
C GLN A 142 -5.62 -7.11 -2.75
N GLN A 143 -6.87 -7.22 -2.30
CA GLN A 143 -8.01 -7.12 -3.18
C GLN A 143 -8.12 -5.70 -3.79
N ILE A 144 -7.83 -4.66 -3.01
CA ILE A 144 -7.79 -3.27 -3.50
C ILE A 144 -6.66 -3.10 -4.51
N ARG A 145 -5.44 -3.56 -4.20
CA ARG A 145 -4.31 -3.51 -5.14
C ARG A 145 -4.64 -4.23 -6.44
N ASN A 146 -5.25 -5.41 -6.36
CA ASN A 146 -5.64 -6.17 -7.54
C ASN A 146 -6.73 -5.46 -8.37
N SER A 147 -7.64 -4.70 -7.74
CA SER A 147 -8.61 -3.89 -8.49
C SER A 147 -7.90 -2.82 -9.33
N PHE A 148 -6.83 -2.18 -8.81
CA PHE A 148 -6.06 -1.21 -9.58
C PHE A 148 -5.29 -1.85 -10.75
N VAL A 149 -4.67 -3.00 -10.53
CA VAL A 149 -3.85 -3.65 -11.55
C VAL A 149 -4.69 -4.25 -12.68
N HIS A 150 -5.87 -4.80 -12.36
CA HIS A 150 -6.65 -5.59 -13.32
C HIS A 150 -7.98 -4.97 -13.73
N ALA A 151 -8.47 -3.97 -13.01
CA ALA A 151 -9.81 -3.41 -13.22
C ALA A 151 -9.86 -1.88 -13.12
N GLY A 152 -8.72 -1.18 -13.24
CA GLY A 152 -8.67 0.29 -13.17
C GLY A 152 -9.20 0.88 -11.85
N GLY A 153 -9.13 0.10 -10.77
CA GLY A 153 -9.62 0.47 -9.45
C GLY A 153 -11.09 0.13 -9.18
N CYS A 154 -11.79 -0.50 -10.14
CA CYS A 154 -13.19 -0.87 -9.95
C CYS A 154 -13.34 -2.08 -9.03
N VAL A 155 -14.26 -1.98 -8.06
CA VAL A 155 -14.66 -3.07 -7.17
C VAL A 155 -16.00 -3.64 -7.66
N LYS A 156 -16.06 -4.97 -7.77
CA LYS A 156 -17.31 -5.65 -8.17
C LYS A 156 -18.39 -5.44 -7.10
N THR A 157 -19.60 -5.09 -7.52
CA THR A 157 -20.76 -4.85 -6.62
C THR A 157 -21.11 -6.05 -5.75
N GLY A 158 -20.80 -7.27 -6.19
CA GLY A 158 -20.98 -8.51 -5.41
C GLY A 158 -19.93 -8.73 -4.30
N ASN A 159 -18.84 -7.96 -4.27
CA ASN A 159 -17.85 -8.07 -3.19
C ASN A 159 -18.21 -7.17 -2.00
N THR A 160 -19.32 -7.53 -1.34
CA THR A 160 -19.91 -6.75 -0.24
C THR A 160 -18.96 -6.59 0.95
N GLU A 161 -18.11 -7.58 1.22
CA GLU A 161 -17.11 -7.54 2.30
C GLU A 161 -16.01 -6.50 2.04
N LEU A 162 -15.53 -6.42 0.80
CA LEU A 162 -14.52 -5.43 0.43
C LEU A 162 -15.12 -4.02 0.41
N ILE A 163 -16.35 -3.88 -0.10
CA ILE A 163 -17.09 -2.61 -0.10
C ILE A 163 -17.29 -2.12 1.33
N LYS A 164 -17.70 -3.00 2.25
CA LYS A 164 -17.83 -2.67 3.67
C LYS A 164 -16.51 -2.21 4.28
N TYR A 165 -15.42 -2.92 3.99
CA TYR A 165 -14.07 -2.57 4.45
C TYR A 165 -13.65 -1.17 3.97
N ILE A 166 -13.84 -0.88 2.67
CA ILE A 166 -13.53 0.42 2.09
C ILE A 166 -14.34 1.54 2.75
N ASN A 167 -15.66 1.34 2.90
CA ASN A 167 -16.55 2.35 3.47
C ASN A 167 -16.33 2.60 4.98
N GLN A 168 -15.67 1.69 5.68
CA GLN A 168 -15.29 1.83 7.10
C GLN A 168 -13.90 2.40 7.29
N SER A 169 -13.11 2.51 6.24
CA SER A 169 -11.73 3.01 6.28
C SER A 169 -11.70 4.53 6.09
N GLU A 170 -10.85 5.22 6.82
CA GLU A 170 -10.53 6.63 6.57
C GLU A 170 -9.59 6.83 5.38
N PHE A 171 -8.95 5.76 4.91
CA PHE A 171 -7.94 5.81 3.84
C PHE A 171 -8.50 5.51 2.46
N PHE A 172 -9.74 5.06 2.37
CA PHE A 172 -10.38 4.69 1.10
C PHE A 172 -11.75 5.31 0.96
N GLU A 173 -12.10 5.59 -0.29
CA GLU A 173 -13.44 6.01 -0.68
C GLU A 173 -13.86 5.29 -1.97
N LEU A 174 -15.15 4.97 -2.11
CA LEU A 174 -15.72 4.50 -3.36
C LEU A 174 -16.42 5.64 -4.07
N SER A 175 -16.03 5.90 -5.33
CA SER A 175 -16.78 6.78 -6.21
C SER A 175 -18.15 6.18 -6.55
N LYS A 176 -19.02 7.00 -7.18
CA LYS A 176 -20.31 6.55 -7.70
C LYS A 176 -20.19 5.36 -8.68
N ASP A 177 -19.07 5.26 -9.37
CA ASP A 177 -18.77 4.18 -10.33
C ASP A 177 -18.03 3.00 -9.67
N ASN A 178 -18.08 2.86 -8.35
CA ASN A 178 -17.39 1.84 -7.58
C ASN A 178 -15.86 1.80 -7.80
N LYS A 179 -15.24 2.93 -8.13
CA LYS A 179 -13.79 3.06 -8.21
C LYS A 179 -13.22 3.49 -6.86
N VAL A 180 -12.18 2.79 -6.42
CA VAL A 180 -11.47 3.12 -5.18
C VAL A 180 -10.63 4.38 -5.38
N GLN A 181 -10.75 5.31 -4.45
CA GLN A 181 -9.84 6.44 -4.25
C GLN A 181 -9.03 6.20 -2.99
N ILE A 182 -7.77 6.61 -3.00
CA ILE A 182 -6.84 6.43 -1.87
C ILE A 182 -6.55 7.80 -1.28
N HIS A 183 -6.77 7.94 0.02
CA HIS A 183 -6.52 9.17 0.76
C HIS A 183 -5.09 9.23 1.32
N SER A 184 -4.68 10.42 1.75
CA SER A 184 -3.40 10.67 2.41
C SER A 184 -3.26 9.82 3.68
N GLY A 185 -2.02 9.44 4.03
CA GLY A 185 -1.73 8.59 5.19
C GLY A 185 -1.90 7.09 4.96
N PHE A 186 -2.54 6.66 3.85
CA PHE A 186 -2.74 5.25 3.55
C PHE A 186 -1.44 4.45 3.50
N SER A 187 -0.41 4.98 2.82
CA SER A 187 0.86 4.28 2.63
C SER A 187 1.57 4.02 3.96
N GLU A 188 1.54 4.98 4.88
CA GLU A 188 2.09 4.81 6.23
C GLU A 188 1.30 3.78 7.04
N HIS A 189 -0.02 3.81 6.95
CA HIS A 189 -0.91 2.85 7.60
C HIS A 189 -0.65 1.43 7.08
N CYS A 190 -0.57 1.25 5.76
CA CYS A 190 -0.28 -0.03 5.11
C CYS A 190 1.07 -0.61 5.56
N LEU A 191 2.11 0.23 5.60
CA LEU A 191 3.44 -0.19 6.05
C LEU A 191 3.46 -0.56 7.54
N SER A 192 2.65 0.10 8.37
CA SER A 192 2.50 -0.27 9.78
C SER A 192 1.82 -1.64 9.94
N ILE A 193 0.81 -1.95 9.12
CA ILE A 193 0.19 -3.29 9.09
C ILE A 193 1.21 -4.36 8.69
N PHE A 194 2.08 -4.06 7.71
CA PHE A 194 3.11 -5.01 7.30
C PHE A 194 4.18 -5.20 8.37
N GLU A 195 4.56 -4.14 9.07
CA GLU A 195 5.47 -4.20 10.20
C GLU A 195 4.90 -5.10 11.32
N ASP A 196 3.64 -4.91 11.70
CA ASP A 196 2.96 -5.74 12.68
C ASP A 196 2.89 -7.21 12.23
N PHE A 197 2.57 -7.45 10.96
CA PHE A 197 2.55 -8.79 10.39
C PHE A 197 3.91 -9.46 10.44
N PHE A 198 4.99 -8.79 10.03
CA PHE A 198 6.32 -9.39 10.07
C PHE A 198 6.81 -9.60 11.50
N ASN A 199 6.49 -8.70 12.43
CA ASN A 199 6.82 -8.92 13.85
C ASN A 199 6.14 -10.19 14.39
N GLU A 200 4.86 -10.40 14.11
CA GLU A 200 4.14 -11.61 14.50
C GLU A 200 4.69 -12.86 13.81
N LEU A 201 4.98 -12.78 12.49
CA LEU A 201 5.56 -13.88 11.74
C LEU A 201 6.91 -14.30 12.33
N PHE A 202 7.80 -13.36 12.60
CA PHE A 202 9.11 -13.65 13.21
C PHE A 202 8.99 -14.18 14.64
N PHE A 203 8.03 -13.71 15.42
CA PHE A 203 7.76 -14.25 16.75
C PHE A 203 7.40 -15.76 16.67
N ARG A 204 6.55 -16.16 15.73
CA ARG A 204 6.20 -17.56 15.51
C ARG A 204 7.36 -18.39 14.96
N MET A 205 8.22 -17.79 14.15
CA MET A 205 9.43 -18.43 13.65
C MET A 205 10.44 -18.71 14.78
N GLU A 206 10.54 -17.84 15.77
CA GLU A 206 11.41 -18.03 16.95
C GLU A 206 10.88 -19.12 17.88
N THR A 207 9.57 -19.40 17.87
CA THR A 207 8.93 -20.47 18.66
C THR A 207 8.88 -21.82 17.94
N LEU A 208 9.29 -21.87 16.68
CA LEU A 208 9.36 -23.11 15.90
C LEU A 208 10.49 -23.99 16.48
N LYS A 209 10.15 -25.15 17.03
CA LYS A 209 11.09 -26.10 17.62
C LYS A 209 11.48 -27.19 16.64
#